data_9ebb83573c61f3c465a4450889d91225
#
_entry.id   9ebb83573c61f3c465a4450889d91225
#
_cell.length_a   1.000
_cell.length_b   1.000
_cell.length_c   1.000
_cell.angle_alpha   90.00
_cell.angle_beta   90.00
_cell.angle_gamma   90.00
#
_symmetry.space_group_name_H-M   'P 1'
#
loop_
_entity.id
_entity.type
_entity.pdbx_description
1 polymer ?
#
loop_
_entity_poly.entity_id
_entity_poly.type
_entity_poly.pdbx_seq_one_letter_code
_entity_poly.pdbx_strand_id
1 'polypeptide(L)' 'MDTKEIGIIIKERRKHLGVNQQTIADLAGVGLNTLVAIERGEGNPQLSTLLTILDTLGLQMDIKLKTLDYETV' A
#
# COMPACT_ATOMS: atom_id res chain seq x y z
N MET A 1 8.71 -5.01 7.53
CA MET A 1 8.03 -4.04 6.64
C MET A 1 7.50 -2.89 7.47
N ASP A 2 7.71 -1.68 7.03
CA ASP A 2 7.23 -0.49 7.74
C ASP A 2 6.35 0.36 6.83
N THR A 3 5.82 1.44 7.37
CA THR A 3 4.90 2.30 6.63
C THR A 3 5.57 2.96 5.42
N LYS A 4 6.85 3.25 5.51
CA LYS A 4 7.58 3.84 4.38
C LYS A 4 7.75 2.85 3.24
N GLU A 5 8.05 1.61 3.55
CA GLU A 5 8.18 0.56 2.54
C GLU A 5 6.85 0.33 1.84
N ILE A 6 5.76 0.28 2.60
CA ILE A 6 4.42 0.13 2.02
C ILE A 6 4.12 1.30 1.09
N GLY A 7 4.43 2.51 1.52
CA GLY A 7 4.20 3.72 0.71
C GLY A 7 4.98 3.69 -0.59
N ILE A 8 6.24 3.26 -0.54
CA ILE A 8 7.08 3.13 -1.74
C ILE A 8 6.49 2.10 -2.71
N ILE A 9 6.07 0.95 -2.21
CA ILE A 9 5.48 -0.10 -3.04
C ILE A 9 4.24 0.42 -3.75
N ILE A 10 3.37 1.10 -3.03
CA ILE A 10 2.14 1.68 -3.59
C ILE A 10 2.48 2.71 -4.67
N LYS A 11 3.40 3.62 -4.37
CA LYS A 11 3.78 4.67 -5.30
C LYS A 11 4.41 4.10 -6.57
N GLU A 12 5.33 3.15 -6.43
CA GLU A 12 5.99 2.54 -7.57
C GLU A 12 5.01 1.76 -8.44
N ARG A 13 4.10 1.01 -7.82
CA ARG A 13 3.07 0.28 -8.58
C ARG A 13 2.17 1.25 -9.35
N ARG A 14 1.74 2.33 -8.70
CA ARG A 14 0.93 3.34 -9.35
C ARG A 14 1.66 3.95 -10.55
N LYS A 15 2.93 4.31 -10.37
CA LYS A 15 3.74 4.87 -11.46
C LYS A 15 3.95 3.87 -12.58
N HIS A 16 4.15 2.62 -12.25
CA HIS A 16 4.29 1.55 -13.24
C HIS A 16 3.03 1.44 -14.11
N LEU A 17 1.86 1.63 -13.50
CA LEU A 17 0.60 1.62 -14.22
C LEU A 17 0.33 2.92 -14.99
N GLY A 18 1.17 3.94 -14.82
CA GLY A 18 1.01 5.21 -15.51
C GLY A 18 -0.16 6.04 -15.01
N VAL A 19 -0.54 5.88 -13.74
CA VAL A 19 -1.73 6.51 -13.17
C VAL A 19 -1.32 7.54 -12.13
N ASN A 20 -2.01 8.69 -12.11
CA ASN A 20 -1.73 9.70 -11.10
C ASN A 20 -2.46 9.40 -9.78
N GLN A 21 -2.09 10.16 -8.74
CA GLN A 21 -2.65 9.96 -7.41
C GLN A 21 -4.16 10.19 -7.37
N GLN A 22 -4.63 11.22 -8.04
CA GLN A 22 -6.06 11.54 -8.03
C GLN A 22 -6.88 10.39 -8.60
N THR A 23 -6.44 9.80 -9.69
CA THR A 23 -7.15 8.68 -10.31
C THR A 23 -7.23 7.48 -9.37
N ILE A 24 -6.13 7.14 -8.72
CA ILE A 24 -6.14 6.01 -7.78
C ILE A 24 -7.02 6.34 -6.57
N ALA A 25 -6.93 7.55 -6.05
CA ALA A 25 -7.78 7.96 -4.91
C ALA A 25 -9.26 7.83 -5.28
N ASP A 26 -9.64 8.30 -6.47
CA ASP A 26 -11.01 8.23 -6.93
C ASP A 26 -11.49 6.78 -7.10
N LEU A 27 -10.67 5.95 -7.73
CA LEU A 27 -11.00 4.54 -7.94
C LEU A 27 -11.12 3.77 -6.63
N ALA A 28 -10.26 4.06 -5.68
CA ALA A 28 -10.28 3.40 -4.37
C ALA A 28 -11.33 3.99 -3.44
N GLY A 29 -11.93 5.13 -3.81
CA GLY A 29 -12.90 5.79 -2.95
C GLY A 29 -12.29 6.39 -1.70
N VAL A 30 -11.05 6.85 -1.77
CA VAL A 30 -10.35 7.47 -0.63
C VAL A 30 -9.99 8.91 -0.97
N GLY A 31 -9.74 9.72 0.06
CA GLY A 31 -9.31 11.10 -0.16
C GLY A 31 -7.90 11.16 -0.74
N LEU A 32 -7.67 12.17 -1.59
CA LEU A 32 -6.36 12.38 -2.18
C LEU A 32 -5.28 12.56 -1.10
N ASN A 33 -5.56 13.36 -0.08
CA ASN A 33 -4.59 13.59 1.00
C ASN A 33 -4.26 12.31 1.75
N THR A 34 -5.21 11.40 1.88
CA THR A 34 -4.97 10.10 2.50
C THR A 34 -3.98 9.29 1.67
N LEU A 35 -4.19 9.22 0.36
CA LEU A 35 -3.28 8.50 -0.51
C LEU A 35 -1.88 9.13 -0.51
N VAL A 36 -1.80 10.46 -0.57
CA VAL A 36 -0.53 11.18 -0.54
C VAL A 36 0.24 10.84 0.75
N ALA A 37 -0.43 10.86 1.89
CA ALA A 37 0.20 10.54 3.16
C ALA A 37 0.69 9.09 3.19
N ILE A 38 -0.13 8.16 2.68
CA ILE A 38 0.25 6.75 2.63
C ILE A 38 1.49 6.54 1.77
N GLU A 39 1.54 7.17 0.60
CA GLU A 39 2.71 7.05 -0.29
C GLU A 39 3.97 7.63 0.33
N ARG A 40 3.84 8.60 1.22
CA ARG A 40 4.97 9.18 1.95
C ARG A 40 5.35 8.37 3.19
N GLY A 41 4.58 7.36 3.54
CA GLY A 41 4.78 6.59 4.75
C GLY A 41 4.41 7.37 6.00
N GLU A 42 3.54 8.35 5.88
CA GLU A 42 3.10 9.23 6.96
C GLU A 42 1.70 8.86 7.44
N GLY A 43 1.39 9.34 8.62
CA GLY A 43 0.06 9.13 9.18
C GLY A 43 -0.15 7.72 9.71
N ASN A 44 -1.41 7.42 9.95
CA ASN A 44 -1.81 6.15 10.52
C ASN A 44 -3.11 5.69 9.85
N PRO A 45 -3.02 5.20 8.61
CA PRO A 45 -4.21 4.84 7.85
C PRO A 45 -4.90 3.64 8.48
N GLN A 46 -6.23 3.61 8.35
CA GLN A 46 -6.99 2.43 8.70
C GLN A 46 -6.59 1.27 7.79
N LEU A 47 -6.57 0.08 8.35
CA LEU A 47 -6.22 -1.11 7.58
C LEU A 47 -7.17 -1.30 6.39
N SER A 48 -8.46 -1.07 6.59
CA SER A 48 -9.44 -1.21 5.50
C SER A 48 -9.15 -0.27 4.33
N THR A 49 -8.74 0.97 4.64
CA THR A 49 -8.36 1.94 3.61
C THR A 49 -7.14 1.45 2.84
N LEU A 50 -6.14 0.98 3.55
CA LEU A 50 -4.92 0.48 2.95
C LEU A 50 -5.22 -0.72 2.03
N LEU A 51 -6.01 -1.67 2.51
CA LEU A 51 -6.37 -2.85 1.71
C LEU A 51 -7.14 -2.47 0.45
N THR A 52 -8.01 -1.48 0.51
CA THR A 52 -8.75 -1.01 -0.65
C THR A 52 -7.81 -0.40 -1.69
N ILE A 53 -6.83 0.38 -1.25
CA ILE A 53 -5.82 0.96 -2.16
C ILE A 53 -4.99 -0.14 -2.81
N LEU A 54 -4.53 -1.11 -2.04
CA LEU A 54 -3.76 -2.23 -2.57
C LEU A 54 -4.56 -3.00 -3.63
N ASP A 55 -5.81 -3.30 -3.32
CA ASP A 55 -6.68 -4.02 -4.25
C ASP A 55 -6.86 -3.23 -5.55
N THR A 56 -7.07 -1.93 -5.45
CA THR A 56 -7.21 -1.05 -6.62
C THR A 56 -5.99 -1.10 -7.52
N LEU A 57 -4.82 -1.29 -6.94
CA LEU A 57 -3.54 -1.36 -7.66
C LEU A 57 -3.18 -2.79 -8.11
N GLY A 58 -4.02 -3.76 -7.83
CA GLY A 58 -3.72 -5.16 -8.13
C GLY A 58 -2.66 -5.76 -7.22
N LEU A 59 -2.53 -5.21 -6.03
CA LEU A 59 -1.61 -5.71 -5.00
C LEU A 59 -2.40 -6.43 -3.93
N GLN A 60 -1.74 -7.32 -3.23
CA GLN A 60 -2.34 -7.96 -2.06
C GLN A 60 -1.35 -7.96 -0.91
N MET A 61 -1.88 -8.02 0.30
CA MET A 61 -1.08 -8.13 1.49
C MET A 61 -1.14 -9.57 1.97
N ASP A 62 0.02 -10.19 2.15
CA ASP A 62 0.12 -11.51 2.74
C ASP A 62 0.64 -11.40 4.16
N ILE A 63 0.02 -12.13 5.04
CA ILE A 63 0.45 -12.20 6.43
C ILE A 63 1.02 -13.59 6.67
N LYS A 64 2.29 -13.63 7.03
CA LYS A 64 3.01 -14.88 7.22
C LYS A 64 3.83 -14.80 8.49
N LEU A 65 4.13 -15.93 9.03
CA LEU A 65 5.13 -16.00 10.09
C LEU A 65 6.46 -15.51 9.51
N LYS A 66 7.22 -14.79 10.29
CA LYS A 66 8.55 -14.42 9.87
C LYS A 66 9.34 -15.68 9.59
N THR A 67 9.98 -15.72 8.45
CA THR A 67 10.79 -16.86 8.10
C THR A 67 12.03 -16.90 8.97
N LEU A 68 12.20 -18.01 9.62
CA LEU A 68 13.33 -18.23 10.49
C LEU A 68 13.96 -19.55 10.08
N ASP A 69 15.25 -19.56 9.91
CA ASP A 69 15.96 -20.73 9.42
C ASP A 69 15.72 -21.95 10.30
N TYR A 70 15.61 -21.74 11.61
CA TYR A 70 15.42 -22.82 12.52
C TYR A 70 14.00 -23.44 12.45
N GLU A 71 13.07 -22.80 11.80
CA GLU A 71 11.74 -23.36 11.64
C GLU A 71 11.72 -24.57 10.74
N THR A 72 12.74 -24.75 9.97
CA THR A 72 12.85 -25.85 9.05
C THR A 72 13.47 -27.09 9.69
N VAL A 73 13.86 -26.94 10.91
CA VAL A 73 14.53 -28.04 11.64
C VAL A 73 13.56 -29.09 12.09
#